data_c2c8af522b4aad24aadfa08c1d022644
#
_entry.id   c2c8af522b4aad24aadfa08c1d022644
#
_cell.length_a   1.000
_cell.length_b   1.000
_cell.length_c   1.000
_cell.angle_alpha   90.00
_cell.angle_beta   90.00
_cell.angle_gamma   90.00
#
_symmetry.space_group_name_H-M   'P 1'
#
loop_
_entity.id
_entity.type
_entity.pdbx_description
1 polymer ?
#
loop_
_entity_poly.entity_id
_entity_poly.type
_entity_poly.pdbx_seq_one_letter_code
_entity_poly.pdbx_strand_id
1 'polypeptide(L)'
;MNIKKLFKYEPIPNYEFNIQSTENASVQDLSTEKTDQKVYSSLQKNLEFAQSKYNFLINSDIIIRHFSIICKNKQYKAFLLYIDGMTDSVIVNQFVLHPLMLRNKNNTFDDSTNVQNIQKTQKTETTQNTQNIQKSQYTQNIQKSQNTKKVQNAQNNKNDTQKKYEDLSNYIYERLIPNNNISIQKQFDKIISDINSGNCALFVDTLNVVFDIDAKGFKQRSIDRPQIENVIKGPQEAFLENIRTNTSLLRRLTNNENLVIENVEVGEISKTKCALCYMQNIANGDLIAEAKYRLNNLSIDTLVSSGELEQLIQDGSSFGIPQVLSTERPDKCVKAVMQGRAVILVNGNPYALIIPSVMTDFLASPEDSNLNPLFANFLKFIRLLAFLITLLLPGMYIAVTNFHQELFPTELLFSILVARENVPFPIIFELLLMEISFELIREGGLRTPSAIGSTLGIVGALILGDAAVAANIVSPILIIVVAITGLSSFVIPNFSFGFHLRVFRFAFTILGYIAGFLGIGLGIYVYMVLLCSIKSFGVAYLSPISPNISGFSLKYFVPPFWKQEYRNDFLAPKKQVSQSKFSMVWKKENSNGKNQ
;
A
#
# COMPACT_ATOMS: atom_id res chain seq x y z
N MET A 1 -6.68 -30.85 34.93
CA MET A 1 -6.04 -29.79 34.16
C MET A 1 -6.22 -28.49 34.94
N ASN A 2 -5.15 -27.85 35.38
CA ASN A 2 -5.22 -26.79 36.39
C ASN A 2 -5.50 -25.47 35.67
N ILE A 3 -6.73 -24.98 35.71
CA ILE A 3 -7.24 -23.76 35.05
C ILE A 3 -6.35 -22.53 35.38
N LYS A 4 -5.70 -22.52 36.56
CA LYS A 4 -4.75 -21.47 36.96
C LYS A 4 -3.49 -21.39 36.08
N LYS A 5 -3.12 -22.44 35.31
CA LYS A 5 -1.99 -22.39 34.38
C LYS A 5 -2.32 -21.77 33.04
N LEU A 6 -3.60 -21.72 32.66
CA LEU A 6 -4.10 -21.07 31.43
C LEU A 6 -4.09 -19.54 31.50
N PHE A 7 -4.06 -18.97 32.69
CA PHE A 7 -4.08 -17.52 32.95
C PHE A 7 -2.79 -17.01 33.59
N LYS A 8 -1.72 -17.82 33.63
CA LYS A 8 -0.43 -17.33 34.09
C LYS A 8 0.25 -16.60 32.92
N TYR A 9 -0.16 -15.36 32.74
CA TYR A 9 0.50 -14.41 31.85
C TYR A 9 1.84 -14.01 32.51
N GLU A 10 2.96 -14.38 31.91
CA GLU A 10 4.24 -13.81 32.27
C GLU A 10 4.28 -12.41 31.63
N PRO A 11 4.48 -11.34 32.41
CA PRO A 11 4.51 -10.00 31.84
C PRO A 11 5.70 -9.91 30.88
N ILE A 12 5.39 -9.65 29.62
CA ILE A 12 6.40 -9.30 28.61
C ILE A 12 7.13 -8.06 29.14
N PRO A 13 8.48 -7.99 29.07
CA PRO A 13 9.22 -6.80 29.47
C PRO A 13 8.62 -5.56 28.83
N ASN A 14 8.37 -4.51 29.61
CA ASN A 14 7.82 -3.26 29.13
C ASN A 14 8.80 -2.64 28.12
N TYR A 15 8.52 -2.80 26.84
CA TYR A 15 9.19 -2.10 25.77
C TYR A 15 8.36 -0.86 25.40
N GLU A 16 8.91 0.33 25.61
CA GLU A 16 8.25 1.58 25.25
C GLU A 16 8.97 2.26 24.11
N PHE A 17 8.27 2.41 22.99
CA PHE A 17 8.68 3.25 21.88
C PHE A 17 7.77 4.48 21.77
N ASN A 18 8.36 5.67 21.57
CA ASN A 18 7.65 6.91 21.32
C ASN A 18 8.21 7.59 20.08
N ILE A 19 7.35 7.95 19.15
CA ILE A 19 7.72 8.77 17.99
C ILE A 19 8.06 10.17 18.50
N GLN A 20 9.28 10.66 18.23
CA GLN A 20 9.65 12.03 18.52
C GLN A 20 8.93 12.97 17.56
N SER A 21 8.23 13.97 18.10
CA SER A 21 7.65 15.04 17.29
C SER A 21 8.80 15.85 16.67
N THR A 22 8.81 15.96 15.36
CA THR A 22 9.74 16.86 14.67
C THR A 22 9.29 18.31 14.91
N GLU A 23 9.70 18.91 16.03
CA GLU A 23 9.36 20.29 16.40
C GLU A 23 9.93 21.35 15.42
N ASN A 24 10.76 20.97 14.45
CA ASN A 24 11.44 21.85 13.51
C ASN A 24 11.36 21.44 12.03
N ALA A 25 10.29 20.78 11.61
CA ALA A 25 10.06 20.64 10.18
C ALA A 25 9.64 22.02 9.62
N SER A 26 10.60 22.80 9.21
CA SER A 26 10.36 24.01 8.41
C SER A 26 9.40 23.66 7.27
N VAL A 27 8.34 24.43 7.14
CA VAL A 27 7.42 24.38 6.01
C VAL A 27 8.24 24.64 4.74
N GLN A 28 8.86 23.60 4.19
CA GLN A 28 9.49 23.69 2.89
C GLN A 28 8.37 23.68 1.86
N ASP A 29 8.22 24.79 1.20
CA ASP A 29 7.34 24.99 0.06
C ASP A 29 7.57 23.86 -0.96
N LEU A 30 6.48 23.28 -1.37
CA LEU A 30 6.38 22.21 -2.37
C LEU A 30 6.54 22.75 -3.79
N SER A 31 7.61 23.45 -4.09
CA SER A 31 8.08 23.47 -5.46
C SER A 31 8.75 22.11 -5.70
N THR A 32 8.04 21.19 -6.34
CA THR A 32 8.70 20.13 -7.09
C THR A 32 9.57 20.85 -8.11
N GLU A 33 10.84 21.06 -7.78
CA GLU A 33 11.83 21.42 -8.77
C GLU A 33 11.82 20.31 -9.81
N LYS A 34 11.15 20.58 -10.92
CA LYS A 34 11.38 19.84 -12.15
C LYS A 34 12.83 20.10 -12.49
N THR A 35 13.71 19.25 -12.04
CA THR A 35 15.09 19.26 -12.44
C THR A 35 15.10 18.82 -13.90
N ASP A 36 15.23 19.79 -14.80
CA ASP A 36 15.34 19.58 -16.26
C ASP A 36 16.69 18.92 -16.58
N GLN A 37 16.97 17.81 -15.87
CA GLN A 37 18.26 17.15 -15.88
C GLN A 37 18.36 16.24 -17.10
N LYS A 38 19.32 16.56 -17.98
CA LYS A 38 19.60 15.81 -19.19
C LYS A 38 20.44 14.57 -18.89
N VAL A 39 20.26 13.53 -19.71
CA VAL A 39 21.05 12.30 -19.67
C VAL A 39 22.52 12.62 -19.95
N TYR A 40 23.41 12.07 -19.13
CA TYR A 40 24.86 12.21 -19.30
C TYR A 40 25.39 11.23 -20.37
N SER A 41 26.47 11.62 -21.07
CA SER A 41 27.18 10.71 -21.98
C SER A 41 27.99 9.63 -21.22
N SER A 42 28.27 9.85 -19.93
CA SER A 42 28.98 8.87 -19.08
C SER A 42 27.98 7.91 -18.43
N LEU A 43 28.15 6.61 -18.72
CA LEU A 43 27.32 5.55 -18.14
C LEU A 43 27.36 5.55 -16.60
N GLN A 44 28.53 5.79 -16.01
CA GLN A 44 28.71 5.81 -14.57
C GLN A 44 27.90 6.91 -13.89
N LYS A 45 27.86 8.14 -14.46
CA LYS A 45 27.06 9.24 -13.91
C LYS A 45 25.55 8.97 -13.99
N ASN A 46 25.11 8.33 -15.08
CA ASN A 46 23.72 7.91 -15.23
C ASN A 46 23.34 6.85 -14.20
N LEU A 47 24.25 5.92 -13.93
CA LEU A 47 24.06 4.88 -12.93
C LEU A 47 23.96 5.45 -11.52
N GLU A 48 24.88 6.33 -11.12
CA GLU A 48 24.88 7.00 -9.82
C GLU A 48 23.58 7.82 -9.61
N PHE A 49 23.17 8.52 -10.65
CA PHE A 49 21.92 9.28 -10.60
C PHE A 49 20.69 8.36 -10.43
N ALA A 50 20.59 7.28 -11.21
CA ALA A 50 19.49 6.32 -11.09
C ALA A 50 19.47 5.64 -9.71
N GLN A 51 20.64 5.25 -9.20
CA GLN A 51 20.77 4.63 -7.88
C GLN A 51 20.35 5.57 -6.76
N SER A 52 20.69 6.86 -6.85
CA SER A 52 20.30 7.86 -5.85
C SER A 52 18.79 8.14 -5.87
N LYS A 53 18.18 8.22 -7.05
CA LYS A 53 16.75 8.49 -7.20
C LYS A 53 15.86 7.36 -6.68
N TYR A 54 16.25 6.11 -6.92
CA TYR A 54 15.47 4.94 -6.51
C TYR A 54 15.92 4.33 -5.18
N ASN A 55 16.90 4.93 -4.48
CA ASN A 55 17.47 4.33 -3.26
C ASN A 55 17.81 2.85 -3.43
N PHE A 56 18.56 2.55 -4.45
CA PHE A 56 18.83 1.19 -4.94
C PHE A 56 19.31 0.23 -3.85
N LEU A 57 20.05 0.73 -2.82
CA LEU A 57 20.55 -0.10 -1.72
C LEU A 57 19.43 -0.66 -0.82
N ILE A 58 18.26 -0.02 -0.81
CA ILE A 58 17.15 -0.36 0.08
C ILE A 58 15.99 -0.97 -0.72
N ASN A 59 15.76 -0.48 -1.94
CA ASN A 59 14.67 -0.92 -2.80
C ASN A 59 14.98 -2.28 -3.43
N SER A 60 14.25 -3.30 -3.05
CA SER A 60 14.47 -4.68 -3.50
C SER A 60 13.81 -5.03 -4.84
N ASP A 61 12.90 -4.19 -5.34
CA ASP A 61 12.20 -4.40 -6.60
C ASP A 61 12.80 -3.63 -7.79
N ILE A 62 13.84 -2.81 -7.56
CA ILE A 62 14.55 -2.10 -8.64
C ILE A 62 15.67 -2.98 -9.15
N ILE A 63 15.65 -3.30 -10.43
CA ILE A 63 16.66 -4.14 -11.07
C ILE A 63 17.54 -3.30 -12.00
N ILE A 64 18.86 -3.35 -11.74
CA ILE A 64 19.90 -2.82 -12.60
C ILE A 64 20.72 -3.98 -13.12
N ARG A 65 20.64 -4.25 -14.43
CA ARG A 65 21.43 -5.32 -15.07
C ARG A 65 22.51 -4.74 -15.96
N HIS A 66 23.76 -4.98 -15.60
CA HIS A 66 24.94 -4.61 -16.40
C HIS A 66 25.24 -5.65 -17.47
N PHE A 67 25.57 -5.19 -18.67
CA PHE A 67 26.00 -6.04 -19.78
C PHE A 67 26.80 -5.21 -20.80
N SER A 68 27.27 -5.86 -21.87
CA SER A 68 27.98 -5.20 -22.94
C SER A 68 27.33 -5.51 -24.29
N ILE A 69 27.24 -4.50 -25.12
CA ILE A 69 26.71 -4.57 -26.47
C ILE A 69 27.89 -4.47 -27.46
N ILE A 70 27.95 -5.36 -28.44
CA ILE A 70 28.93 -5.30 -29.53
C ILE A 70 28.24 -4.66 -30.74
N CYS A 71 28.74 -3.52 -31.17
CA CYS A 71 28.21 -2.79 -32.32
C CYS A 71 29.34 -2.36 -33.24
N LYS A 72 29.28 -2.73 -34.51
CA LYS A 72 30.32 -2.40 -35.52
C LYS A 72 31.74 -2.71 -35.02
N ASN A 73 31.98 -3.90 -34.51
CA ASN A 73 33.25 -4.38 -33.94
C ASN A 73 33.79 -3.58 -32.73
N LYS A 74 32.94 -2.80 -32.07
CA LYS A 74 33.26 -2.13 -30.81
C LYS A 74 32.34 -2.58 -29.69
N GLN A 75 32.92 -2.76 -28.53
CA GLN A 75 32.18 -3.12 -27.32
C GLN A 75 31.80 -1.84 -26.54
N TYR A 76 30.52 -1.72 -26.23
CA TYR A 76 29.96 -0.65 -25.40
C TYR A 76 29.37 -1.23 -24.13
N LYS A 77 29.70 -0.66 -22.99
CA LYS A 77 29.06 -1.00 -21.72
C LYS A 77 27.63 -0.45 -21.70
N ALA A 78 26.71 -1.20 -21.15
CA ALA A 78 25.32 -0.82 -21.02
C ALA A 78 24.74 -1.33 -19.70
N PHE A 79 23.70 -0.68 -19.23
CA PHE A 79 22.86 -1.24 -18.20
C PHE A 79 21.38 -1.03 -18.52
N LEU A 80 20.59 -1.95 -18.03
CA LEU A 80 19.14 -1.95 -18.11
C LEU A 80 18.58 -1.65 -16.74
N LEU A 81 17.62 -0.71 -16.66
CA LEU A 81 16.94 -0.32 -15.44
C LEU A 81 15.44 -0.57 -15.61
N TYR A 82 14.84 -1.33 -14.69
CA TYR A 82 13.40 -1.60 -14.67
C TYR A 82 12.93 -2.01 -13.28
N ILE A 83 11.60 -2.01 -13.08
CA ILE A 83 10.96 -2.40 -11.82
C ILE A 83 10.45 -3.83 -11.95
N ASP A 84 10.90 -4.71 -11.05
CA ASP A 84 10.45 -6.09 -11.00
C ASP A 84 8.96 -6.19 -10.63
N GLY A 85 8.22 -7.04 -11.35
CA GLY A 85 6.76 -7.16 -11.18
C GLY A 85 5.94 -6.14 -11.98
N MET A 86 6.51 -4.99 -12.36
CA MET A 86 5.88 -4.02 -13.27
C MET A 86 6.18 -4.34 -14.73
N THR A 87 7.36 -4.90 -14.96
CA THR A 87 7.90 -5.22 -16.28
C THR A 87 7.78 -6.73 -16.55
N ASP A 88 7.39 -7.11 -17.77
CA ASP A 88 7.37 -8.51 -18.18
C ASP A 88 8.80 -9.02 -18.42
N SER A 89 9.23 -9.93 -17.58
CA SER A 89 10.55 -10.53 -17.66
C SER A 89 10.78 -11.33 -18.95
N VAL A 90 9.71 -11.85 -19.55
CA VAL A 90 9.79 -12.57 -20.85
C VAL A 90 10.10 -11.58 -21.97
N ILE A 91 9.41 -10.44 -22.00
CA ILE A 91 9.65 -9.38 -22.97
C ILE A 91 11.09 -8.86 -22.83
N VAL A 92 11.52 -8.56 -21.60
CA VAL A 92 12.88 -8.07 -21.35
C VAL A 92 13.93 -9.09 -21.78
N ASN A 93 13.77 -10.35 -21.45
CA ASN A 93 14.75 -11.38 -21.78
C ASN A 93 14.78 -11.70 -23.27
N GLN A 94 13.62 -11.91 -23.90
CA GLN A 94 13.55 -12.37 -25.30
C GLN A 94 13.72 -11.23 -26.32
N PHE A 95 13.14 -10.06 -26.05
CA PHE A 95 13.11 -8.97 -27.03
C PHE A 95 14.12 -7.84 -26.75
N VAL A 96 14.72 -7.81 -25.55
CA VAL A 96 15.73 -6.80 -25.22
C VAL A 96 17.10 -7.45 -25.00
N LEU A 97 17.25 -8.32 -24.00
CA LEU A 97 18.55 -8.88 -23.63
C LEU A 97 19.07 -9.90 -24.66
N HIS A 98 18.22 -10.79 -25.13
CA HIS A 98 18.63 -11.82 -26.09
C HIS A 98 19.15 -11.22 -27.41
N PRO A 99 18.48 -10.25 -28.07
CA PRO A 99 19.00 -9.62 -29.26
C PRO A 99 20.30 -8.83 -29.02
N LEU A 100 20.38 -8.12 -27.87
CA LEU A 100 21.54 -7.29 -27.54
C LEU A 100 22.79 -8.11 -27.15
N MET A 101 22.60 -9.29 -26.55
CA MET A 101 23.70 -10.12 -26.02
C MET A 101 24.12 -11.27 -26.93
N LEU A 102 23.17 -11.97 -27.55
CA LEU A 102 23.44 -13.20 -28.31
C LEU A 102 23.67 -12.96 -29.81
N ARG A 103 22.93 -12.07 -30.45
CA ARG A 103 23.14 -11.74 -31.87
C ARG A 103 24.51 -11.14 -32.13
N ASN A 104 25.09 -10.47 -31.13
CA ASN A 104 26.42 -9.86 -31.29
C ASN A 104 27.60 -10.81 -31.03
N LYS A 105 27.39 -12.01 -30.49
CA LYS A 105 28.48 -12.96 -30.25
C LYS A 105 28.96 -13.68 -31.52
N ASN A 106 28.12 -13.83 -32.52
CA ASN A 106 28.41 -14.66 -33.69
C ASN A 106 28.75 -13.90 -34.97
N ASN A 107 28.86 -12.56 -34.95
CA ASN A 107 29.15 -11.72 -36.13
C ASN A 107 28.29 -12.02 -37.40
N THR A 108 27.23 -12.82 -37.27
CA THR A 108 26.48 -13.40 -38.39
C THR A 108 25.37 -12.50 -38.92
N PHE A 109 25.18 -11.31 -38.36
CA PHE A 109 24.16 -10.36 -38.81
C PHE A 109 24.70 -9.02 -39.32
N ASP A 110 26.01 -8.79 -39.29
CA ASP A 110 26.62 -7.61 -39.94
C ASP A 110 26.89 -7.79 -41.45
N ASP A 111 26.52 -8.95 -42.00
CA ASP A 111 26.86 -9.31 -43.38
C ASP A 111 25.75 -9.11 -44.41
N SER A 112 24.91 -8.09 -44.26
CA SER A 112 24.19 -7.59 -45.44
C SER A 112 25.14 -6.87 -46.45
N THR A 113 26.36 -6.52 -46.01
CA THR A 113 27.43 -6.04 -46.91
C THR A 113 28.33 -7.16 -47.44
N ASN A 114 28.41 -8.32 -46.78
CA ASN A 114 29.24 -9.45 -47.24
C ASN A 114 28.53 -10.36 -48.25
N VAL A 115 27.21 -10.35 -48.34
CA VAL A 115 26.50 -11.12 -49.39
C VAL A 115 26.82 -10.57 -50.78
N GLN A 116 27.10 -9.27 -50.91
CA GLN A 116 27.57 -8.70 -52.20
C GLN A 116 29.06 -9.00 -52.50
N ASN A 117 29.88 -9.24 -51.47
CA ASN A 117 31.30 -9.59 -51.66
C ASN A 117 31.49 -11.09 -51.90
N ILE A 118 30.66 -12.00 -51.39
CA ILE A 118 30.71 -13.43 -51.69
C ILE A 118 30.29 -13.70 -53.13
N GLN A 119 29.38 -12.93 -53.72
CA GLN A 119 29.04 -13.02 -55.15
C GLN A 119 30.10 -12.39 -56.06
N LYS A 120 30.97 -11.52 -55.54
CA LYS A 120 32.12 -10.98 -56.29
C LYS A 120 33.36 -11.89 -56.24
N THR A 121 33.54 -12.69 -55.18
CA THR A 121 34.70 -13.58 -55.02
C THR A 121 34.55 -14.88 -55.79
N GLN A 122 33.38 -15.31 -56.21
CA GLN A 122 33.13 -16.46 -57.06
C GLN A 122 33.21 -16.16 -58.58
N LYS A 123 33.44 -14.88 -58.96
CA LYS A 123 33.61 -14.49 -60.38
C LYS A 123 35.01 -14.07 -60.73
N THR A 124 36.03 -14.23 -59.87
CA THR A 124 37.39 -13.76 -60.11
C THR A 124 38.47 -14.85 -59.93
N GLU A 125 38.10 -16.11 -60.16
CA GLU A 125 39.11 -17.17 -60.38
C GLU A 125 39.21 -17.56 -61.85
N THR A 126 39.27 -16.62 -62.75
CA THR A 126 39.80 -16.83 -64.10
C THR A 126 40.25 -15.48 -64.67
N THR A 127 41.42 -15.09 -64.38
CA THR A 127 42.40 -14.53 -65.40
C THR A 127 43.60 -14.00 -64.62
N GLN A 128 44.68 -14.72 -64.84
CA GLN A 128 46.03 -14.29 -64.48
C GLN A 128 46.56 -13.27 -65.50
N ASN A 129 47.52 -12.50 -65.01
CA ASN A 129 48.61 -11.78 -65.71
C ASN A 129 48.26 -10.37 -66.23
N THR A 130 48.89 -9.36 -65.77
CA THR A 130 50.11 -8.73 -66.37
C THR A 130 50.38 -7.34 -65.71
N GLN A 131 51.60 -7.24 -65.19
CA GLN A 131 52.55 -6.10 -65.24
C GLN A 131 52.22 -4.75 -64.56
N ASN A 132 52.95 -4.49 -63.54
CA ASN A 132 54.13 -3.60 -63.34
C ASN A 132 54.10 -2.19 -63.98
N ILE A 133 54.67 -1.26 -63.16
CA ILE A 133 55.35 0.02 -63.50
C ILE A 133 54.47 1.27 -63.40
N GLN A 134 54.65 2.09 -62.40
CA GLN A 134 55.57 3.22 -62.35
C GLN A 134 55.48 3.96 -60.97
N LYS A 135 56.67 4.06 -60.38
CA LYS A 135 57.02 5.04 -59.34
C LYS A 135 57.23 6.41 -59.98
N SER A 136 56.91 7.44 -59.34
CA SER A 136 57.75 8.57 -58.96
C SER A 136 57.05 9.95 -59.07
N GLN A 137 57.44 10.76 -58.11
CA GLN A 137 57.43 12.22 -58.08
C GLN A 137 56.12 12.92 -57.70
N TYR A 138 56.05 13.40 -56.46
CA TYR A 138 56.14 14.82 -56.15
C TYR A 138 56.25 15.03 -54.66
N THR A 139 57.50 15.20 -54.21
CA THR A 139 57.82 15.89 -52.94
C THR A 139 58.12 17.32 -53.33
N GLN A 140 57.41 18.25 -52.74
CA GLN A 140 57.78 19.61 -52.39
C GLN A 140 56.56 20.53 -52.42
N ASN A 141 56.04 20.85 -51.26
CA ASN A 141 55.63 22.19 -50.79
C ASN A 141 54.86 22.08 -49.46
N ILE A 142 55.66 21.89 -48.42
CA ILE A 142 55.24 22.09 -47.05
C ILE A 142 56.02 23.29 -46.56
N GLN A 143 55.33 24.37 -46.34
CA GLN A 143 55.59 25.37 -45.28
C GLN A 143 54.82 26.68 -45.62
N LYS A 144 53.59 26.79 -45.14
CA LYS A 144 52.90 28.03 -44.70
C LYS A 144 51.39 27.77 -44.61
N SER A 145 50.90 27.27 -43.48
CA SER A 145 49.57 27.51 -42.91
C SER A 145 49.34 26.61 -41.67
N GLN A 146 50.13 26.82 -40.64
CA GLN A 146 49.96 26.06 -39.37
C GLN A 146 49.05 26.72 -38.34
N ASN A 147 48.44 27.87 -38.61
CA ASN A 147 47.64 28.57 -37.60
C ASN A 147 46.12 28.69 -37.84
N THR A 148 45.60 28.20 -38.97
CA THR A 148 44.14 28.18 -39.25
C THR A 148 43.51 26.79 -39.11
N LYS A 149 44.30 25.73 -38.95
CA LYS A 149 43.80 24.34 -38.85
C LYS A 149 43.39 23.89 -37.44
N LYS A 150 43.76 24.60 -36.38
CA LYS A 150 43.40 24.20 -34.98
C LYS A 150 41.96 24.52 -34.61
N VAL A 151 41.31 25.54 -35.15
CA VAL A 151 39.93 25.92 -34.84
C VAL A 151 38.94 25.14 -35.71
N GLN A 152 39.29 24.85 -36.99
CA GLN A 152 38.45 24.02 -37.87
C GLN A 152 38.45 22.52 -37.48
N ASN A 153 39.57 21.98 -36.99
CA ASN A 153 39.65 20.61 -36.51
C ASN A 153 38.87 20.36 -35.19
N ALA A 154 38.67 21.37 -34.37
CA ALA A 154 37.85 21.26 -33.17
C ALA A 154 36.32 21.26 -33.46
N GLN A 155 35.91 21.97 -34.52
CA GLN A 155 34.52 21.96 -34.99
C GLN A 155 34.20 20.72 -35.83
N ASN A 156 35.11 20.27 -36.66
CA ASN A 156 34.95 19.02 -37.45
C ASN A 156 34.95 17.79 -36.54
N ASN A 157 35.80 17.73 -35.51
CA ASN A 157 35.75 16.63 -34.52
C ASN A 157 34.47 16.61 -33.70
N LYS A 158 33.83 17.76 -33.42
CA LYS A 158 32.52 17.79 -32.78
C LYS A 158 31.42 17.30 -33.72
N ASN A 159 31.46 17.68 -35.00
CA ASN A 159 30.47 17.24 -35.97
C ASN A 159 30.64 15.75 -36.34
N ASP A 160 31.86 15.24 -36.42
CA ASP A 160 32.13 13.82 -36.68
C ASP A 160 31.79 12.94 -35.48
N THR A 161 32.02 13.41 -34.25
CA THR A 161 31.57 12.70 -33.05
C THR A 161 30.05 12.70 -32.92
N GLN A 162 29.39 13.81 -33.21
CA GLN A 162 27.94 13.92 -33.15
C GLN A 162 27.26 13.04 -34.23
N LYS A 163 27.79 13.05 -35.45
CA LYS A 163 27.34 12.17 -36.54
C LYS A 163 27.54 10.69 -36.22
N LYS A 164 28.63 10.34 -35.53
CA LYS A 164 28.93 8.97 -35.08
C LYS A 164 28.03 8.52 -33.92
N TYR A 165 27.60 9.41 -33.04
CA TYR A 165 26.63 9.10 -31.99
C TYR A 165 25.22 8.92 -32.53
N GLU A 166 24.80 9.71 -33.49
CA GLU A 166 23.52 9.55 -34.18
C GLU A 166 23.47 8.22 -34.94
N ASP A 167 24.57 7.80 -35.53
CA ASP A 167 24.70 6.54 -36.25
C ASP A 167 24.65 5.31 -35.30
N LEU A 168 25.22 5.41 -34.07
CA LEU A 168 25.11 4.37 -33.05
C LEU A 168 23.71 4.27 -32.46
N SER A 169 23.10 5.42 -32.14
CA SER A 169 21.75 5.46 -31.58
C SER A 169 20.73 4.88 -32.57
N ASN A 170 20.80 5.30 -33.84
CA ASN A 170 19.90 4.80 -34.88
C ASN A 170 20.11 3.30 -35.16
N TYR A 171 21.36 2.81 -35.08
CA TYR A 171 21.64 1.38 -35.26
C TYR A 171 21.02 0.54 -34.15
N ILE A 172 21.11 0.96 -32.88
CA ILE A 172 20.48 0.27 -31.75
C ILE A 172 18.96 0.28 -31.89
N TYR A 173 18.40 1.45 -32.21
CA TYR A 173 16.96 1.65 -32.35
C TYR A 173 16.34 0.84 -33.49
N GLU A 174 16.96 0.88 -34.67
CA GLU A 174 16.37 0.29 -35.88
C GLU A 174 16.69 -1.20 -36.06
N ARG A 175 17.83 -1.68 -35.53
CA ARG A 175 18.34 -3.01 -35.89
C ARG A 175 18.49 -3.98 -34.72
N LEU A 176 18.72 -3.48 -33.49
CA LEU A 176 19.05 -4.36 -32.38
C LEU A 176 17.87 -4.72 -31.51
N ILE A 177 16.89 -3.84 -31.37
CA ILE A 177 15.76 -4.06 -30.47
C ILE A 177 14.48 -4.29 -31.29
N PRO A 178 13.98 -5.53 -31.38
CA PRO A 178 12.80 -5.87 -32.17
C PRO A 178 11.48 -5.59 -31.42
N ASN A 179 11.39 -4.48 -30.69
CA ASN A 179 10.17 -4.07 -30.01
C ASN A 179 9.52 -2.90 -30.75
N ASN A 180 8.20 -2.95 -30.97
CA ASN A 180 7.49 -1.93 -31.73
C ASN A 180 7.34 -0.60 -30.99
N ASN A 181 7.34 -0.63 -29.66
CA ASN A 181 7.15 0.54 -28.82
C ASN A 181 8.45 0.93 -28.12
N ILE A 182 9.33 1.60 -28.86
CA ILE A 182 10.58 2.16 -28.32
C ILE A 182 10.54 3.66 -28.52
N SER A 183 10.96 4.41 -27.51
CA SER A 183 11.17 5.84 -27.62
C SER A 183 12.56 6.24 -27.15
N ILE A 184 13.10 7.29 -27.76
CA ILE A 184 14.40 7.85 -27.39
C ILE A 184 14.17 9.05 -26.50
N GLN A 185 14.67 9.00 -25.25
CA GLN A 185 14.49 10.03 -24.25
C GLN A 185 15.82 10.70 -23.90
N LYS A 186 15.77 12.01 -23.64
CA LYS A 186 16.93 12.83 -23.24
C LYS A 186 16.81 13.45 -21.85
N GLN A 187 15.62 13.40 -21.25
CA GLN A 187 15.32 14.00 -19.96
C GLN A 187 15.06 12.90 -18.92
N PHE A 188 15.73 12.98 -17.78
CA PHE A 188 15.59 11.98 -16.73
C PHE A 188 14.18 11.91 -16.13
N ASP A 189 13.49 13.04 -15.95
CA ASP A 189 12.15 13.05 -15.36
C ASP A 189 11.16 12.20 -16.17
N LYS A 190 11.25 12.25 -17.50
CA LYS A 190 10.41 11.45 -18.36
C LYS A 190 10.78 9.96 -18.27
N ILE A 191 12.08 9.65 -18.27
CA ILE A 191 12.58 8.28 -18.12
C ILE A 191 12.12 7.66 -16.80
N ILE A 192 12.21 8.41 -15.69
CA ILE A 192 11.75 7.97 -14.37
C ILE A 192 10.23 7.71 -14.38
N SER A 193 9.46 8.62 -14.98
CA SER A 193 8.01 8.45 -15.14
C SER A 193 7.66 7.19 -15.94
N ASP A 194 8.38 6.94 -17.03
CA ASP A 194 8.15 5.78 -17.90
C ASP A 194 8.54 4.46 -17.21
N ILE A 195 9.66 4.44 -16.46
CA ILE A 195 10.05 3.29 -15.63
C ILE A 195 9.01 3.01 -14.54
N ASN A 196 8.53 4.05 -13.86
CA ASN A 196 7.47 3.90 -12.85
C ASN A 196 6.15 3.40 -13.44
N SER A 197 5.94 3.58 -14.75
CA SER A 197 4.79 3.03 -15.48
C SER A 197 4.99 1.59 -15.95
N GLY A 198 6.18 0.98 -15.71
CA GLY A 198 6.51 -0.40 -16.07
C GLY A 198 7.35 -0.56 -17.32
N ASN A 199 7.86 0.53 -17.90
CA ASN A 199 8.81 0.47 -19.01
C ASN A 199 10.20 0.05 -18.53
N CYS A 200 11.04 -0.30 -19.49
CA CYS A 200 12.42 -0.69 -19.28
C CYS A 200 13.35 0.33 -19.96
N ALA A 201 14.28 0.91 -19.22
CA ALA A 201 15.21 1.90 -19.72
C ALA A 201 16.59 1.30 -19.98
N LEU A 202 17.07 1.41 -21.22
CA LEU A 202 18.39 0.97 -21.65
C LEU A 202 19.33 2.17 -21.76
N PHE A 203 20.38 2.15 -20.95
CA PHE A 203 21.48 3.12 -20.95
C PHE A 203 22.71 2.50 -21.63
N VAL A 204 23.29 3.22 -22.58
CA VAL A 204 24.48 2.77 -23.30
C VAL A 204 25.59 3.81 -23.14
N ASP A 205 26.80 3.34 -22.87
CA ASP A 205 27.96 4.20 -22.71
C ASP A 205 28.20 5.04 -23.96
N THR A 206 28.69 6.27 -23.77
CA THR A 206 28.93 7.26 -24.82
C THR A 206 27.68 7.92 -25.41
N LEU A 207 26.48 7.42 -25.17
CA LEU A 207 25.24 8.03 -25.63
C LEU A 207 24.66 8.99 -24.58
N ASN A 208 24.16 10.14 -25.03
CA ASN A 208 23.40 11.11 -24.22
C ASN A 208 21.88 10.91 -24.36
N VAL A 209 21.47 9.72 -24.72
CA VAL A 209 20.07 9.30 -24.89
C VAL A 209 19.86 7.95 -24.23
N VAL A 210 18.62 7.71 -23.81
CA VAL A 210 18.16 6.46 -23.23
C VAL A 210 17.07 5.88 -24.13
N PHE A 211 17.10 4.58 -24.33
CA PHE A 211 16.03 3.87 -25.03
C PHE A 211 15.01 3.44 -24.00
N ASP A 212 13.85 4.05 -24.06
CA ASP A 212 12.69 3.67 -23.27
C ASP A 212 11.88 2.63 -24.04
N ILE A 213 11.80 1.42 -23.48
CA ILE A 213 11.24 0.23 -24.12
C ILE A 213 9.97 -0.14 -23.37
N ASP A 214 8.83 -0.17 -24.05
CA ASP A 214 7.58 -0.63 -23.46
C ASP A 214 7.64 -2.15 -23.25
N ALA A 215 7.76 -2.53 -21.99
CA ALA A 215 7.82 -3.92 -21.56
C ALA A 215 6.84 -4.20 -20.41
N LYS A 216 5.73 -3.46 -20.36
CA LYS A 216 4.70 -3.59 -19.30
C LYS A 216 4.13 -4.99 -19.24
N GLY A 217 4.10 -5.57 -18.06
CA GLY A 217 3.70 -6.96 -17.84
C GLY A 217 2.86 -7.16 -16.59
N PHE A 218 1.82 -6.35 -16.40
CA PHE A 218 0.91 -6.52 -15.26
C PHE A 218 0.05 -7.78 -15.46
N LYS A 219 0.01 -8.64 -14.45
CA LYS A 219 -0.96 -9.73 -14.40
C LYS A 219 -2.35 -9.18 -14.07
N GLN A 220 -3.07 -8.70 -15.08
CA GLN A 220 -4.39 -8.08 -14.89
C GLN A 220 -5.53 -9.07 -14.66
N ARG A 221 -5.45 -10.30 -15.19
CA ARG A 221 -6.57 -11.26 -15.21
C ARG A 221 -6.76 -12.08 -13.93
N SER A 222 -5.84 -12.01 -12.97
CA SER A 222 -5.88 -12.79 -11.72
C SER A 222 -6.12 -11.93 -10.47
N ILE A 223 -6.45 -10.65 -10.62
CA ILE A 223 -6.75 -9.77 -9.50
C ILE A 223 -8.22 -9.93 -9.17
N ASP A 224 -8.51 -10.47 -7.99
CA ASP A 224 -9.86 -10.74 -7.52
C ASP A 224 -10.46 -9.49 -6.83
N ARG A 225 -11.77 -9.57 -6.57
CA ARG A 225 -12.46 -8.52 -5.81
C ARG A 225 -12.28 -8.76 -4.31
N PRO A 226 -12.27 -7.69 -3.50
CA PRO A 226 -12.28 -7.83 -2.05
C PRO A 226 -13.47 -8.68 -1.61
N GLN A 227 -13.23 -9.68 -0.78
CA GLN A 227 -14.28 -10.57 -0.30
C GLN A 227 -15.00 -9.99 0.92
N ILE A 228 -14.26 -9.32 1.80
CA ILE A 228 -14.77 -8.79 3.07
C ILE A 228 -14.98 -7.27 2.98
N GLU A 229 -14.03 -6.52 2.39
CA GLU A 229 -14.07 -5.06 2.29
C GLU A 229 -14.73 -4.59 0.97
N ASN A 230 -15.93 -5.09 0.64
CA ASN A 230 -16.65 -4.71 -0.55
C ASN A 230 -17.05 -3.23 -0.55
N VAL A 231 -16.95 -2.56 -1.70
CA VAL A 231 -17.41 -1.18 -1.91
C VAL A 231 -18.30 -1.09 -3.15
N ILE A 232 -19.32 -0.25 -3.07
CA ILE A 232 -20.22 0.01 -4.21
C ILE A 232 -19.52 0.94 -5.20
N LYS A 233 -18.83 1.97 -4.71
CA LYS A 233 -18.12 2.96 -5.52
C LYS A 233 -16.66 3.06 -5.12
N GLY A 234 -15.76 2.69 -6.03
CA GLY A 234 -14.31 2.76 -5.81
C GLY A 234 -13.55 1.65 -6.53
N PRO A 235 -12.23 1.58 -6.36
CA PRO A 235 -11.43 0.45 -6.87
C PRO A 235 -11.94 -0.87 -6.31
N GLN A 236 -11.93 -1.92 -7.12
CA GLN A 236 -12.42 -3.26 -6.74
C GLN A 236 -11.31 -4.31 -6.81
N GLU A 237 -10.05 -3.89 -6.79
CA GLU A 237 -8.90 -4.79 -6.77
C GLU A 237 -8.53 -5.16 -5.34
N ALA A 238 -8.20 -6.43 -5.12
CA ALA A 238 -7.71 -6.96 -3.85
C ALA A 238 -6.29 -7.51 -3.98
N PHE A 239 -5.59 -7.63 -2.86
CA PHE A 239 -4.32 -8.34 -2.77
C PHE A 239 -4.51 -9.84 -2.97
N LEU A 240 -3.43 -10.48 -3.42
CA LEU A 240 -3.33 -11.91 -3.65
C LEU A 240 -2.30 -12.53 -2.70
N GLU A 241 -2.14 -13.86 -2.77
CA GLU A 241 -1.14 -14.57 -1.96
C GLU A 241 0.30 -14.26 -2.39
N ASN A 242 0.51 -13.89 -3.66
CA ASN A 242 1.85 -13.64 -4.20
C ASN A 242 2.32 -12.21 -3.88
N ILE A 243 3.35 -12.11 -3.05
CA ILE A 243 3.92 -10.83 -2.59
C ILE A 243 4.39 -9.94 -3.75
N ARG A 244 4.96 -10.52 -4.82
CA ARG A 244 5.43 -9.77 -5.99
C ARG A 244 4.27 -9.10 -6.74
N THR A 245 3.15 -9.79 -6.88
CA THR A 245 1.94 -9.19 -7.45
C THR A 245 1.43 -8.06 -6.57
N ASN A 246 1.43 -8.24 -5.25
CA ASN A 246 0.98 -7.24 -4.30
C ASN A 246 1.85 -5.98 -4.29
N THR A 247 3.18 -6.13 -4.35
CA THR A 247 4.10 -4.99 -4.46
C THR A 247 3.92 -4.24 -5.78
N SER A 248 3.69 -4.95 -6.89
CA SER A 248 3.44 -4.33 -8.19
C SER A 248 2.11 -3.57 -8.23
N LEU A 249 1.06 -4.04 -7.52
CA LEU A 249 -0.19 -3.29 -7.35
C LEU A 249 0.03 -1.97 -6.62
N LEU A 250 0.82 -1.97 -5.54
CA LEU A 250 1.15 -0.74 -4.82
C LEU A 250 1.96 0.23 -5.70
N ARG A 251 2.96 -0.27 -6.44
CA ARG A 251 3.74 0.54 -7.40
C ARG A 251 2.86 1.18 -8.47
N ARG A 252 1.99 0.39 -9.09
CA ARG A 252 1.09 0.86 -10.14
C ARG A 252 0.17 1.98 -9.67
N LEU A 253 -0.39 1.85 -8.47
CA LEU A 253 -1.30 2.85 -7.91
C LEU A 253 -0.57 4.09 -7.37
N THR A 254 0.68 3.94 -6.93
CA THR A 254 1.47 5.04 -6.37
C THR A 254 2.21 5.82 -7.44
N ASN A 255 2.78 5.14 -8.43
CA ASN A 255 3.56 5.67 -9.56
C ASN A 255 4.57 6.75 -9.15
N ASN A 256 5.37 6.48 -8.11
CA ASN A 256 6.34 7.42 -7.54
C ASN A 256 7.63 6.71 -7.13
N GLU A 257 8.78 7.32 -7.45
CA GLU A 257 10.12 6.78 -7.17
C GLU A 257 10.46 6.76 -5.67
N ASN A 258 9.80 7.60 -4.86
CA ASN A 258 10.01 7.64 -3.41
C ASN A 258 9.29 6.50 -2.65
N LEU A 259 8.51 5.67 -3.33
CA LEU A 259 7.98 4.46 -2.73
C LEU A 259 9.12 3.46 -2.55
N VAL A 260 9.42 3.10 -1.31
CA VAL A 260 10.41 2.09 -0.96
C VAL A 260 9.69 0.79 -0.62
N ILE A 261 10.18 -0.30 -1.19
CA ILE A 261 9.74 -1.66 -0.91
C ILE A 261 10.97 -2.45 -0.46
N GLU A 262 11.01 -2.76 0.82
CA GLU A 262 12.13 -3.44 1.44
C GLU A 262 11.72 -4.85 1.86
N ASN A 263 12.43 -5.85 1.37
CA ASN A 263 12.17 -7.24 1.73
C ASN A 263 12.89 -7.60 3.02
N VAL A 264 12.14 -8.19 3.94
CA VAL A 264 12.62 -8.74 5.22
C VAL A 264 12.20 -10.20 5.28
N GLU A 265 13.08 -11.08 5.71
CA GLU A 265 12.78 -12.50 5.93
C GLU A 265 12.47 -12.72 7.41
N VAL A 266 11.33 -13.34 7.71
CA VAL A 266 10.86 -13.63 9.07
C VAL A 266 10.70 -15.14 9.22
N GLY A 267 11.14 -15.67 10.39
CA GLY A 267 11.13 -17.10 10.71
C GLY A 267 12.46 -17.78 10.42
N GLU A 268 12.96 -18.51 11.39
CA GLU A 268 14.26 -19.18 11.31
C GLU A 268 14.28 -20.33 10.29
N ILE A 269 13.17 -21.08 10.23
CA ILE A 269 13.02 -22.24 9.32
C ILE A 269 12.29 -21.83 8.04
N SER A 270 11.15 -21.15 8.14
CA SER A 270 10.32 -20.83 6.96
C SER A 270 10.90 -19.73 6.08
N LYS A 271 11.70 -18.79 6.65
CA LYS A 271 12.26 -17.62 5.96
C LYS A 271 11.21 -16.93 5.08
N THR A 272 10.03 -16.69 5.67
CA THR A 272 8.90 -16.12 4.96
C THR A 272 9.22 -14.68 4.57
N LYS A 273 9.10 -14.38 3.27
CA LYS A 273 9.34 -13.04 2.75
C LYS A 273 8.23 -12.09 3.15
N CYS A 274 8.60 -10.99 3.79
CA CYS A 274 7.74 -9.87 4.10
C CYS A 274 8.26 -8.63 3.38
N ALA A 275 7.37 -7.79 2.85
CA ALA A 275 7.74 -6.52 2.22
C ALA A 275 7.24 -5.36 3.06
N LEU A 276 8.16 -4.55 3.57
CA LEU A 276 7.88 -3.29 4.24
C LEU A 276 7.83 -2.16 3.21
N CYS A 277 6.65 -1.57 3.03
CA CYS A 277 6.37 -0.55 2.02
C CYS A 277 6.09 0.80 2.68
N TYR A 278 6.79 1.86 2.26
CA TYR A 278 6.62 3.21 2.81
C TYR A 278 7.10 4.29 1.84
N MET A 279 6.63 5.54 2.02
CA MET A 279 7.13 6.70 1.26
C MET A 279 8.29 7.35 1.98
N GLN A 280 9.49 7.32 1.41
CA GLN A 280 10.73 7.78 2.05
C GLN A 280 10.71 9.28 2.38
N ASN A 281 10.12 10.09 1.51
CA ASN A 281 10.03 11.53 1.66
C ASN A 281 8.87 11.99 2.58
N ILE A 282 8.02 11.05 3.05
CA ILE A 282 6.86 11.36 3.87
C ILE A 282 6.93 10.66 5.23
N ALA A 283 7.25 9.36 5.24
CA ALA A 283 7.24 8.55 6.45
C ALA A 283 8.28 9.03 7.47
N ASN A 284 7.92 8.96 8.76
CA ASN A 284 8.84 9.20 9.86
C ASN A 284 9.93 8.14 9.88
N GLY A 285 11.19 8.55 10.03
CA GLY A 285 12.34 7.66 10.07
C GLY A 285 12.32 6.70 11.27
N ASP A 286 11.90 7.20 12.43
CA ASP A 286 11.84 6.43 13.67
C ASP A 286 10.79 5.31 13.58
N LEU A 287 9.63 5.60 12.98
CA LEU A 287 8.59 4.61 12.71
C LEU A 287 9.12 3.47 11.84
N ILE A 288 9.84 3.82 10.77
CA ILE A 288 10.38 2.81 9.84
C ILE A 288 11.50 1.99 10.52
N ALA A 289 12.37 2.65 11.30
CA ALA A 289 13.40 1.97 12.08
C ALA A 289 12.80 0.99 13.09
N GLU A 290 11.74 1.40 13.80
CA GLU A 290 11.01 0.55 14.75
C GLU A 290 10.34 -0.64 14.07
N ALA A 291 9.70 -0.42 12.93
CA ALA A 291 9.07 -1.50 12.16
C ALA A 291 10.12 -2.54 11.72
N LYS A 292 11.28 -2.09 11.24
CA LYS A 292 12.40 -2.96 10.88
C LYS A 292 12.96 -3.69 12.09
N TYR A 293 13.13 -2.96 13.19
CA TYR A 293 13.64 -3.54 14.44
C TYR A 293 12.76 -4.69 14.90
N ARG A 294 11.43 -4.50 14.93
CA ARG A 294 10.49 -5.56 15.32
C ARG A 294 10.55 -6.74 14.35
N LEU A 295 10.50 -6.50 13.03
CA LEU A 295 10.52 -7.58 12.04
C LEU A 295 11.82 -8.41 12.08
N ASN A 296 12.98 -7.76 12.28
CA ASN A 296 14.28 -8.44 12.29
C ASN A 296 14.58 -9.17 13.60
N ASN A 297 13.90 -8.83 14.70
CA ASN A 297 14.12 -9.44 16.00
C ASN A 297 13.02 -10.44 16.40
N LEU A 298 12.22 -10.92 15.45
CA LEU A 298 11.29 -12.02 15.69
C LEU A 298 12.05 -13.35 15.66
N SER A 299 12.08 -14.07 16.79
CA SER A 299 12.63 -15.43 16.89
C SER A 299 11.48 -16.41 16.93
N ILE A 300 11.06 -16.87 15.75
CA ILE A 300 10.01 -17.88 15.53
C ILE A 300 10.47 -18.84 14.44
N ASP A 301 10.07 -20.09 14.52
CA ASP A 301 10.43 -21.08 13.50
C ASP A 301 9.75 -20.79 12.16
N THR A 302 8.46 -20.50 12.20
CA THR A 302 7.64 -20.33 11.00
C THR A 302 6.69 -19.14 11.13
N LEU A 303 6.48 -18.46 10.01
CA LEU A 303 5.43 -17.44 9.83
C LEU A 303 4.56 -17.84 8.65
N VAL A 304 3.28 -18.14 8.88
CA VAL A 304 2.35 -18.60 7.83
C VAL A 304 1.36 -17.52 7.43
N SER A 305 0.94 -16.67 8.38
CA SER A 305 -0.12 -15.71 8.13
C SER A 305 0.21 -14.29 8.61
N SER A 306 -0.46 -13.30 7.99
CA SER A 306 -0.39 -11.90 8.45
C SER A 306 -1.00 -11.73 9.85
N GLY A 307 -1.98 -12.56 10.24
CA GLY A 307 -2.57 -12.51 11.58
C GLY A 307 -1.61 -12.98 12.68
N GLU A 308 -0.70 -13.93 12.39
CA GLU A 308 0.38 -14.30 13.31
C GLU A 308 1.37 -13.15 13.45
N LEU A 309 1.76 -12.54 12.33
CA LEU A 309 2.65 -11.38 12.35
C LEU A 309 2.03 -10.21 13.11
N GLU A 310 0.74 -9.92 12.91
CA GLU A 310 0.00 -8.89 13.62
C GLU A 310 0.15 -9.03 15.15
N GLN A 311 -0.04 -10.24 15.68
CA GLN A 311 0.08 -10.51 17.11
C GLN A 311 1.51 -10.33 17.64
N LEU A 312 2.52 -10.64 16.81
CA LEU A 312 3.93 -10.58 17.20
C LEU A 312 4.51 -9.16 17.20
N ILE A 313 3.96 -8.26 16.37
CA ILE A 313 4.47 -6.89 16.24
C ILE A 313 3.71 -5.85 17.05
N GLN A 314 2.60 -6.21 17.70
CA GLN A 314 1.79 -5.30 18.52
C GLN A 314 2.54 -4.82 19.78
N ASP A 315 2.19 -3.61 20.24
CA ASP A 315 2.64 -3.06 21.53
C ASP A 315 1.80 -3.66 22.67
N GLY A 316 2.16 -4.81 23.19
CA GLY A 316 1.50 -5.44 24.32
C GLY A 316 0.00 -5.72 24.11
N SER A 317 -0.39 -6.96 24.14
CA SER A 317 -1.76 -7.42 23.85
C SER A 317 -2.70 -7.22 25.03
N SER A 318 -2.98 -5.99 25.43
CA SER A 318 -3.95 -5.76 26.47
C SER A 318 -5.38 -5.97 25.96
N PHE A 319 -6.03 -7.02 26.41
CA PHE A 319 -7.48 -7.25 26.25
C PHE A 319 -7.99 -7.39 24.80
N GLY A 320 -7.16 -7.84 23.85
CA GLY A 320 -7.60 -8.12 22.48
C GLY A 320 -8.05 -6.90 21.67
N ILE A 321 -7.59 -5.70 22.03
CA ILE A 321 -7.84 -4.48 21.26
C ILE A 321 -6.90 -4.50 20.04
N PRO A 322 -7.43 -4.44 18.79
CA PRO A 322 -6.60 -4.47 17.59
C PRO A 322 -5.80 -3.18 17.47
N GLN A 323 -4.47 -3.30 17.27
CA GLN A 323 -3.52 -2.18 17.17
C GLN A 323 -2.94 -2.01 15.76
N VAL A 324 -3.13 -3.00 14.90
CA VAL A 324 -2.69 -3.03 13.52
C VAL A 324 -3.90 -3.19 12.62
N LEU A 325 -3.98 -2.40 11.56
CA LEU A 325 -5.11 -2.46 10.64
C LEU A 325 -4.80 -3.43 9.51
N SER A 326 -5.52 -4.53 9.46
CA SER A 326 -5.46 -5.51 8.38
C SER A 326 -6.43 -5.15 7.26
N THR A 327 -6.00 -5.26 5.99
CA THR A 327 -6.84 -4.95 4.82
C THR A 327 -6.42 -5.78 3.59
N GLU A 328 -7.39 -6.19 2.79
CA GLU A 328 -7.16 -6.83 1.48
C GLU A 328 -7.09 -5.82 0.33
N ARG A 329 -7.20 -4.50 0.60
CA ARG A 329 -7.35 -3.45 -0.40
C ARG A 329 -6.07 -2.66 -0.67
N PRO A 330 -5.53 -2.71 -1.91
CA PRO A 330 -4.36 -1.91 -2.30
C PRO A 330 -4.59 -0.39 -2.21
N ASP A 331 -5.78 0.10 -2.55
CA ASP A 331 -6.10 1.54 -2.52
C ASP A 331 -6.08 2.13 -1.10
N LYS A 332 -6.48 1.33 -0.08
CA LYS A 332 -6.39 1.70 1.34
C LYS A 332 -4.94 1.79 1.79
N CYS A 333 -4.11 0.83 1.34
CA CYS A 333 -2.68 0.83 1.62
C CYS A 333 -1.96 2.03 0.99
N VAL A 334 -2.25 2.36 -0.26
CA VAL A 334 -1.68 3.54 -0.94
C VAL A 334 -2.04 4.83 -0.19
N LYS A 335 -3.30 5.00 0.22
CA LYS A 335 -3.71 6.15 1.04
C LYS A 335 -2.94 6.22 2.36
N ALA A 336 -2.73 5.08 3.02
CA ALA A 336 -1.98 4.99 4.27
C ALA A 336 -0.51 5.40 4.08
N VAL A 337 0.15 4.88 3.05
CA VAL A 337 1.55 5.20 2.72
C VAL A 337 1.70 6.68 2.36
N MET A 338 0.75 7.26 1.63
CA MET A 338 0.74 8.70 1.32
C MET A 338 0.49 9.60 2.54
N GLN A 339 -0.04 9.05 3.63
CA GLN A 339 -0.17 9.75 4.91
C GLN A 339 1.09 9.64 5.79
N GLY A 340 2.07 8.82 5.43
CA GLY A 340 3.30 8.60 6.18
C GLY A 340 3.28 7.33 7.05
N ARG A 341 2.33 6.45 6.85
CA ARG A 341 2.29 5.12 7.48
C ARG A 341 3.14 4.12 6.71
N ALA A 342 3.44 3.00 7.33
CA ALA A 342 4.05 1.85 6.68
C ALA A 342 3.03 0.73 6.46
N VAL A 343 3.27 -0.07 5.42
CA VAL A 343 2.47 -1.23 5.06
C VAL A 343 3.36 -2.45 5.01
N ILE A 344 2.96 -3.54 5.65
CA ILE A 344 3.69 -4.80 5.63
C ILE A 344 2.85 -5.81 4.84
N LEU A 345 3.45 -6.39 3.81
CA LEU A 345 2.88 -7.48 3.02
C LEU A 345 3.59 -8.78 3.42
N VAL A 346 2.83 -9.85 3.62
CA VAL A 346 3.36 -11.19 3.94
C VAL A 346 3.13 -12.11 2.75
N ASN A 347 4.17 -12.81 2.31
CA ASN A 347 4.03 -13.77 1.22
C ASN A 347 3.12 -14.93 1.63
N GLY A 348 2.24 -15.34 0.73
CA GLY A 348 1.24 -16.39 1.00
C GLY A 348 -0.05 -15.90 1.65
N ASN A 349 -0.23 -14.57 1.83
CA ASN A 349 -1.41 -14.01 2.47
C ASN A 349 -1.94 -12.77 1.71
N PRO A 350 -3.27 -12.68 1.45
CA PRO A 350 -3.87 -11.55 0.75
C PRO A 350 -4.12 -10.32 1.64
N TYR A 351 -3.76 -10.37 2.92
CA TYR A 351 -3.95 -9.25 3.83
C TYR A 351 -2.67 -8.47 4.07
N ALA A 352 -2.74 -7.17 3.85
CA ALA A 352 -1.69 -6.20 4.21
C ALA A 352 -1.93 -5.65 5.61
N LEU A 353 -0.87 -5.39 6.35
CA LEU A 353 -0.88 -4.80 7.67
C LEU A 353 -0.46 -3.34 7.59
N ILE A 354 -1.31 -2.41 8.03
CA ILE A 354 -1.04 -0.97 8.07
C ILE A 354 -0.63 -0.58 9.48
N ILE A 355 0.52 0.08 9.63
CA ILE A 355 1.10 0.55 10.89
C ILE A 355 1.59 2.01 10.78
N PRO A 356 1.47 2.80 11.85
CA PRO A 356 0.61 2.62 13.02
C PRO A 356 -0.87 2.78 12.67
N SER A 357 -1.76 2.25 13.51
CA SER A 357 -3.20 2.41 13.36
C SER A 357 -3.83 2.97 14.62
N VAL A 358 -4.86 3.80 14.46
CA VAL A 358 -5.58 4.46 15.54
C VAL A 358 -7.05 4.01 15.54
N MET A 359 -7.76 4.17 16.66
CA MET A 359 -9.14 3.71 16.82
C MET A 359 -10.07 4.19 15.68
N THR A 360 -9.89 5.42 15.21
CA THR A 360 -10.71 5.99 14.14
C THR A 360 -10.55 5.28 12.79
N ASP A 361 -9.42 4.60 12.55
CA ASP A 361 -9.17 3.85 11.32
C ASP A 361 -10.03 2.59 11.23
N PHE A 362 -10.31 1.96 12.38
CA PHE A 362 -11.15 0.76 12.46
C PHE A 362 -12.64 1.06 12.25
N LEU A 363 -13.06 2.30 12.47
CA LEU A 363 -14.41 2.79 12.21
C LEU A 363 -14.57 3.38 10.79
N ALA A 364 -13.47 3.58 10.06
CA ALA A 364 -13.49 4.12 8.71
C ALA A 364 -13.69 3.03 7.67
N SER A 365 -14.57 3.29 6.69
CA SER A 365 -14.73 2.45 5.51
C SER A 365 -13.98 3.05 4.32
N PRO A 366 -13.40 2.24 3.42
CA PRO A 366 -12.80 2.71 2.17
C PRO A 366 -13.76 3.56 1.33
N GLU A 367 -15.05 3.31 1.44
CA GLU A 367 -16.11 3.99 0.70
C GLU A 367 -16.27 5.46 1.09
N ASP A 368 -15.96 5.82 2.34
CA ASP A 368 -16.10 7.19 2.87
C ASP A 368 -15.38 8.24 2.04
N SER A 369 -14.24 7.87 1.44
CA SER A 369 -13.45 8.78 0.59
C SER A 369 -13.98 8.94 -0.83
N ASN A 370 -14.88 8.05 -1.27
CA ASN A 370 -15.45 8.03 -2.61
C ASN A 370 -16.87 8.63 -2.68
N LEU A 371 -17.46 8.89 -1.51
CA LEU A 371 -18.77 9.51 -1.36
C LEU A 371 -18.68 11.03 -1.18
N ASN A 372 -19.82 11.71 -1.39
CA ASN A 372 -19.93 13.11 -1.01
C ASN A 372 -19.69 13.25 0.51
N PRO A 373 -18.91 14.26 0.97
CA PRO A 373 -18.59 14.44 2.38
C PRO A 373 -19.81 14.46 3.32
N LEU A 374 -20.95 14.97 2.86
CA LEU A 374 -22.19 14.99 3.66
C LEU A 374 -22.66 13.55 3.94
N PHE A 375 -22.74 12.71 2.91
CA PHE A 375 -23.17 11.31 3.06
C PHE A 375 -22.13 10.48 3.82
N ALA A 376 -20.85 10.67 3.54
CA ALA A 376 -19.76 10.01 4.26
C ALA A 376 -19.82 10.32 5.76
N ASN A 377 -20.07 11.58 6.13
CA ASN A 377 -20.17 12.01 7.53
C ASN A 377 -21.42 11.46 8.21
N PHE A 378 -22.54 11.38 7.49
CA PHE A 378 -23.76 10.74 8.00
C PHE A 378 -23.51 9.25 8.31
N LEU A 379 -22.86 8.51 7.39
CA LEU A 379 -22.52 7.10 7.63
C LEU A 379 -21.54 6.94 8.80
N LYS A 380 -20.57 7.83 8.95
CA LYS A 380 -19.66 7.84 10.10
C LYS A 380 -20.38 8.07 11.42
N PHE A 381 -21.37 8.99 11.43
CA PHE A 381 -22.21 9.19 12.60
C PHE A 381 -23.01 7.92 12.96
N ILE A 382 -23.60 7.26 11.97
CA ILE A 382 -24.31 5.97 12.17
C ILE A 382 -23.36 4.90 12.73
N ARG A 383 -22.11 4.81 12.25
CA ARG A 383 -21.11 3.86 12.79
C ARG A 383 -20.72 4.18 14.22
N LEU A 384 -20.59 5.45 14.56
CA LEU A 384 -20.33 5.86 15.95
C LEU A 384 -21.50 5.49 16.87
N LEU A 385 -22.73 5.70 16.42
CA LEU A 385 -23.93 5.29 17.14
C LEU A 385 -23.97 3.76 17.29
N ALA A 386 -23.69 3.02 16.21
CA ALA A 386 -23.63 1.56 16.21
C ALA A 386 -22.56 1.02 17.17
N PHE A 387 -21.40 1.68 17.27
CA PHE A 387 -20.37 1.37 18.25
C PHE A 387 -20.90 1.46 19.68
N LEU A 388 -21.57 2.58 20.02
CA LEU A 388 -22.15 2.78 21.38
C LEU A 388 -23.27 1.78 21.64
N ILE A 389 -24.17 1.54 20.70
CA ILE A 389 -25.25 0.57 20.84
C ILE A 389 -24.70 -0.84 21.07
N THR A 390 -23.75 -1.27 20.24
CA THR A 390 -23.14 -2.61 20.35
C THR A 390 -22.52 -2.84 21.71
N LEU A 391 -21.85 -1.83 22.27
CA LEU A 391 -21.13 -1.96 23.52
C LEU A 391 -22.03 -1.83 24.75
N LEU A 392 -22.98 -0.89 24.75
CA LEU A 392 -23.66 -0.45 25.95
C LEU A 392 -25.13 -0.90 26.05
N LEU A 393 -25.83 -1.07 24.90
CA LEU A 393 -27.30 -1.25 24.92
C LEU A 393 -27.77 -2.44 25.76
N PRO A 394 -27.17 -3.64 25.71
CA PRO A 394 -27.61 -4.76 26.56
C PRO A 394 -27.43 -4.48 28.06
N GLY A 395 -26.27 -3.93 28.43
CA GLY A 395 -26.01 -3.53 29.80
C GLY A 395 -26.97 -2.43 30.31
N MET A 396 -27.24 -1.43 29.47
CA MET A 396 -28.20 -0.37 29.77
C MET A 396 -29.62 -0.92 29.95
N TYR A 397 -30.05 -1.83 29.11
CA TYR A 397 -31.36 -2.47 29.23
C TYR A 397 -31.52 -3.15 30.59
N ILE A 398 -30.52 -3.95 31.03
CA ILE A 398 -30.54 -4.58 32.35
C ILE A 398 -30.51 -3.53 33.49
N ALA A 399 -29.66 -2.51 33.34
CA ALA A 399 -29.54 -1.46 34.36
C ALA A 399 -30.87 -0.71 34.60
N VAL A 400 -31.58 -0.39 33.50
CA VAL A 400 -32.88 0.29 33.59
C VAL A 400 -33.94 -0.63 34.17
N THR A 401 -34.03 -1.87 33.69
CA THR A 401 -35.08 -2.80 34.12
C THR A 401 -34.94 -3.27 35.57
N ASN A 402 -33.70 -3.39 36.10
CA ASN A 402 -33.46 -3.87 37.44
C ASN A 402 -33.34 -2.76 38.50
N PHE A 403 -32.71 -1.62 38.13
CA PHE A 403 -32.33 -0.61 39.11
C PHE A 403 -33.01 0.75 38.90
N HIS A 404 -33.42 1.08 37.67
CA HIS A 404 -33.87 2.42 37.33
C HIS A 404 -35.17 2.37 36.51
N GLN A 405 -36.16 1.63 37.00
CA GLN A 405 -37.46 1.43 36.35
C GLN A 405 -38.23 2.73 36.13
N GLU A 406 -37.97 3.72 36.97
CA GLU A 406 -38.58 5.07 36.93
C GLU A 406 -38.24 5.86 35.65
N LEU A 407 -37.21 5.45 34.91
CA LEU A 407 -36.86 6.06 33.61
C LEU A 407 -37.84 5.71 32.49
N PHE A 408 -38.60 4.64 32.65
CA PHE A 408 -39.63 4.28 31.69
C PHE A 408 -40.94 5.05 31.94
N PRO A 409 -41.59 5.53 30.86
CA PRO A 409 -42.99 5.94 30.97
C PRO A 409 -43.81 4.79 31.57
N THR A 410 -44.76 5.13 32.48
CA THR A 410 -45.53 4.15 33.25
C THR A 410 -46.21 3.08 32.38
N GLU A 411 -46.76 3.49 31.23
CA GLU A 411 -47.42 2.58 30.30
C GLU A 411 -46.43 1.57 29.67
N LEU A 412 -45.23 2.01 29.35
CA LEU A 412 -44.17 1.14 28.83
C LEU A 412 -43.66 0.20 29.91
N LEU A 413 -43.49 0.69 31.14
CA LEU A 413 -43.09 -0.14 32.27
C LEU A 413 -44.07 -1.28 32.51
N PHE A 414 -45.40 -0.97 32.54
CA PHE A 414 -46.43 -2.02 32.68
C PHE A 414 -46.37 -3.01 31.51
N SER A 415 -46.16 -2.56 30.28
CA SER A 415 -46.02 -3.43 29.12
C SER A 415 -44.82 -4.38 29.26
N ILE A 416 -43.68 -3.89 29.78
CA ILE A 416 -42.50 -4.72 30.07
C ILE A 416 -42.79 -5.74 31.17
N LEU A 417 -43.46 -5.34 32.26
CA LEU A 417 -43.78 -6.23 33.36
C LEU A 417 -44.73 -7.35 32.95
N VAL A 418 -45.80 -7.03 32.21
CA VAL A 418 -46.76 -8.01 31.66
C VAL A 418 -46.04 -8.96 30.67
N ALA A 419 -45.19 -8.45 29.80
CA ALA A 419 -44.46 -9.28 28.85
C ALA A 419 -43.48 -10.25 29.51
N ARG A 420 -43.12 -10.02 30.77
CA ARG A 420 -42.20 -10.86 31.54
C ARG A 420 -42.89 -11.72 32.61
N GLU A 421 -44.16 -11.52 32.85
CA GLU A 421 -44.91 -12.23 33.89
C GLU A 421 -44.80 -13.77 33.79
N ASN A 422 -44.80 -14.28 32.56
CA ASN A 422 -44.74 -15.71 32.30
C ASN A 422 -43.32 -16.25 32.08
N VAL A 423 -42.27 -15.41 32.16
CA VAL A 423 -40.87 -15.84 31.93
C VAL A 423 -40.24 -16.28 33.24
N PRO A 424 -39.82 -17.55 33.39
CA PRO A 424 -39.32 -18.07 34.65
C PRO A 424 -37.88 -17.69 35.00
N PHE A 425 -37.15 -17.08 34.07
CA PHE A 425 -35.73 -16.78 34.21
C PHE A 425 -35.46 -15.32 34.65
N PRO A 426 -34.41 -15.08 35.46
CA PRO A 426 -33.90 -13.73 35.67
C PRO A 426 -33.43 -13.11 34.35
N ILE A 427 -33.59 -11.79 34.18
CA ILE A 427 -33.30 -11.03 32.94
C ILE A 427 -31.88 -11.24 32.41
N ILE A 428 -30.90 -11.43 33.29
CA ILE A 428 -29.50 -11.66 32.91
C ILE A 428 -29.36 -13.01 32.18
N PHE A 429 -30.09 -14.06 32.61
CA PHE A 429 -30.07 -15.36 31.94
C PHE A 429 -30.78 -15.31 30.59
N GLU A 430 -31.92 -14.63 30.49
CA GLU A 430 -32.61 -14.41 29.21
C GLU A 430 -31.68 -13.73 28.21
N LEU A 431 -31.02 -12.65 28.63
CA LEU A 431 -30.14 -11.86 27.76
C LEU A 431 -28.91 -12.64 27.36
N LEU A 432 -28.20 -13.29 28.28
CA LEU A 432 -27.01 -14.09 27.97
C LEU A 432 -27.35 -15.26 27.07
N LEU A 433 -28.50 -15.94 27.30
CA LEU A 433 -28.96 -17.02 26.41
C LEU A 433 -29.13 -16.52 24.98
N MET A 434 -29.82 -15.41 24.79
CA MET A 434 -30.09 -14.85 23.47
C MET A 434 -28.82 -14.33 22.79
N GLU A 435 -27.93 -13.65 23.53
CA GLU A 435 -26.67 -13.17 22.98
C GLU A 435 -25.74 -14.31 22.56
N ILE A 436 -25.62 -15.36 23.39
CA ILE A 436 -24.82 -16.53 23.05
C ILE A 436 -25.44 -17.24 21.83
N SER A 437 -26.77 -17.41 21.80
CA SER A 437 -27.46 -18.02 20.66
C SER A 437 -27.22 -17.23 19.37
N PHE A 438 -27.24 -15.90 19.43
CA PHE A 438 -26.95 -15.04 18.29
C PHE A 438 -25.49 -15.19 17.82
N GLU A 439 -24.51 -15.26 18.74
CA GLU A 439 -23.11 -15.49 18.39
C GLU A 439 -22.90 -16.90 17.78
N LEU A 440 -23.62 -17.93 18.27
CA LEU A 440 -23.58 -19.28 17.67
C LEU A 440 -24.13 -19.31 16.24
N ILE A 441 -25.25 -18.62 15.98
CA ILE A 441 -25.82 -18.51 14.63
C ILE A 441 -24.84 -17.78 13.71
N ARG A 442 -24.21 -16.72 14.18
CA ARG A 442 -23.21 -15.95 13.43
C ARG A 442 -21.98 -16.80 13.10
N GLU A 443 -21.40 -17.46 14.11
CA GLU A 443 -20.21 -18.31 13.92
C GLU A 443 -20.50 -19.47 12.94
N GLY A 444 -21.69 -20.08 13.07
CA GLY A 444 -22.16 -21.10 12.13
C GLY A 444 -22.31 -20.54 10.71
N GLY A 445 -22.86 -19.32 10.57
CA GLY A 445 -23.05 -18.65 9.28
C GLY A 445 -21.76 -18.32 8.57
N LEU A 446 -20.68 -17.99 9.30
CA LEU A 446 -19.36 -17.70 8.72
C LEU A 446 -18.68 -18.96 8.16
N ARG A 447 -18.98 -20.14 8.68
CA ARG A 447 -18.35 -21.41 8.28
C ARG A 447 -19.12 -22.17 7.20
N THR A 448 -20.36 -21.78 6.94
CA THR A 448 -21.20 -22.43 5.92
C THR A 448 -21.01 -21.77 4.54
N PRO A 449 -21.13 -22.54 3.43
CA PRO A 449 -21.16 -21.96 2.09
C PRO A 449 -22.22 -20.85 1.98
N SER A 450 -21.93 -19.81 1.23
CA SER A 450 -22.75 -18.58 1.15
C SER A 450 -24.25 -18.82 0.88
N ALA A 451 -24.58 -19.81 0.08
CA ALA A 451 -25.99 -20.16 -0.24
C ALA A 451 -26.76 -20.70 0.98
N ILE A 452 -26.08 -21.43 1.88
CA ILE A 452 -26.68 -22.02 3.08
C ILE A 452 -26.58 -21.04 4.26
N GLY A 453 -25.49 -20.26 4.33
CA GLY A 453 -25.24 -19.33 5.44
C GLY A 453 -26.30 -18.25 5.59
N SER A 454 -26.78 -17.69 4.47
CA SER A 454 -27.86 -16.70 4.49
C SER A 454 -29.19 -17.31 4.98
N THR A 455 -29.50 -18.51 4.53
CA THR A 455 -30.71 -19.24 4.94
C THR A 455 -30.62 -19.61 6.44
N LEU A 456 -29.48 -20.10 6.89
CA LEU A 456 -29.25 -20.44 8.31
C LEU A 456 -29.42 -19.21 9.21
N GLY A 457 -28.93 -18.04 8.77
CA GLY A 457 -29.08 -16.79 9.52
C GLY A 457 -30.54 -16.36 9.64
N ILE A 458 -31.30 -16.38 8.55
CA ILE A 458 -32.71 -15.97 8.55
C ILE A 458 -33.57 -16.96 9.34
N VAL A 459 -33.48 -18.25 9.01
CA VAL A 459 -34.28 -19.31 9.64
C VAL A 459 -33.93 -19.47 11.10
N GLY A 460 -32.62 -19.46 11.43
CA GLY A 460 -32.16 -19.56 12.82
C GLY A 460 -32.65 -18.39 13.68
N ALA A 461 -32.52 -17.16 13.20
CA ALA A 461 -32.96 -15.97 13.95
C ALA A 461 -34.49 -15.94 14.11
N LEU A 462 -35.26 -16.25 13.05
CA LEU A 462 -36.72 -16.22 13.09
C LEU A 462 -37.26 -17.35 13.99
N ILE A 463 -36.85 -18.61 13.72
CA ILE A 463 -37.37 -19.77 14.48
C ILE A 463 -36.94 -19.67 15.93
N LEU A 464 -35.69 -19.33 16.22
CA LEU A 464 -35.21 -19.23 17.60
C LEU A 464 -35.91 -18.09 18.33
N GLY A 465 -36.11 -16.92 17.68
CA GLY A 465 -36.80 -15.78 18.25
C GLY A 465 -38.28 -16.09 18.56
N ASP A 466 -39.03 -16.56 17.58
CA ASP A 466 -40.45 -16.85 17.73
C ASP A 466 -40.69 -18.01 18.71
N ALA A 467 -39.92 -19.10 18.60
CA ALA A 467 -40.03 -20.25 19.50
C ALA A 467 -39.68 -19.91 20.95
N ALA A 468 -38.67 -19.09 21.18
CA ALA A 468 -38.25 -18.67 22.50
C ALA A 468 -39.31 -17.79 23.20
N VAL A 469 -40.00 -16.91 22.44
CA VAL A 469 -41.13 -16.12 22.94
C VAL A 469 -42.35 -17.01 23.15
N ALA A 470 -42.72 -17.86 22.21
CA ALA A 470 -43.88 -18.74 22.31
C ALA A 470 -43.75 -19.71 23.47
N ALA A 471 -42.53 -20.14 23.79
CA ALA A 471 -42.22 -20.99 24.94
C ALA A 471 -42.07 -20.23 26.27
N ASN A 472 -42.28 -18.91 26.30
CA ASN A 472 -42.05 -18.02 27.44
C ASN A 472 -40.63 -18.15 28.04
N ILE A 473 -39.61 -18.47 27.23
CA ILE A 473 -38.22 -18.54 27.69
C ILE A 473 -37.59 -17.14 27.76
N VAL A 474 -37.98 -16.25 26.85
CA VAL A 474 -37.49 -14.86 26.77
C VAL A 474 -38.65 -13.89 26.49
N SER A 475 -38.49 -12.66 26.94
CA SER A 475 -39.49 -11.60 26.70
C SER A 475 -39.33 -11.05 25.26
N PRO A 476 -40.46 -10.64 24.60
CA PRO A 476 -40.41 -10.05 23.24
C PRO A 476 -39.56 -8.80 23.16
N ILE A 477 -39.57 -7.96 24.22
CA ILE A 477 -38.79 -6.72 24.24
C ILE A 477 -37.29 -7.00 24.25
N LEU A 478 -36.87 -8.04 24.98
CA LEU A 478 -35.45 -8.44 25.02
C LEU A 478 -34.95 -8.88 23.62
N ILE A 479 -35.76 -9.57 22.82
CA ILE A 479 -35.42 -9.95 21.46
C ILE A 479 -35.14 -8.71 20.59
N ILE A 480 -35.96 -7.64 20.75
CA ILE A 480 -35.73 -6.38 20.04
C ILE A 480 -34.38 -5.77 20.42
N VAL A 481 -34.05 -5.75 21.73
CA VAL A 481 -32.75 -5.24 22.21
C VAL A 481 -31.58 -6.01 21.64
N VAL A 482 -31.65 -7.34 21.67
CA VAL A 482 -30.59 -8.22 21.12
C VAL A 482 -30.48 -8.05 19.62
N ALA A 483 -31.60 -7.95 18.89
CA ALA A 483 -31.62 -7.74 17.45
C ALA A 483 -30.96 -6.42 17.05
N ILE A 484 -31.31 -5.30 17.71
CA ILE A 484 -30.70 -3.99 17.48
C ILE A 484 -29.20 -4.03 17.78
N THR A 485 -28.81 -4.67 18.88
CA THR A 485 -27.38 -4.83 19.25
C THR A 485 -26.63 -5.64 18.20
N GLY A 486 -27.20 -6.76 17.75
CA GLY A 486 -26.65 -7.62 16.72
C GLY A 486 -26.48 -6.89 15.39
N LEU A 487 -27.54 -6.22 14.90
CA LEU A 487 -27.49 -5.42 13.68
C LEU A 487 -26.45 -4.29 13.76
N SER A 488 -26.37 -3.61 14.90
CA SER A 488 -25.37 -2.55 15.11
C SER A 488 -23.95 -3.08 15.02
N SER A 489 -23.68 -4.30 15.48
CA SER A 489 -22.36 -4.90 15.40
C SER A 489 -21.91 -5.19 13.95
N PHE A 490 -22.82 -5.38 12.99
CA PHE A 490 -22.50 -5.55 11.57
C PHE A 490 -22.21 -4.23 10.85
N VAL A 491 -22.63 -3.10 11.40
CA VAL A 491 -22.35 -1.77 10.83
C VAL A 491 -20.88 -1.38 11.00
N ILE A 492 -20.14 -2.05 11.89
CA ILE A 492 -18.72 -1.78 12.16
C ILE A 492 -17.88 -2.42 11.04
N PRO A 493 -17.07 -1.60 10.27
CA PRO A 493 -16.43 -2.09 9.05
C PRO A 493 -15.31 -3.09 9.30
N ASN A 494 -14.55 -2.91 10.41
CA ASN A 494 -13.42 -3.77 10.71
C ASN A 494 -13.84 -4.97 11.55
N PHE A 495 -13.52 -6.18 11.06
CA PHE A 495 -13.92 -7.44 11.70
C PHE A 495 -13.31 -7.62 13.09
N SER A 496 -11.98 -7.38 13.23
CA SER A 496 -11.26 -7.57 14.50
C SER A 496 -11.76 -6.60 15.58
N PHE A 497 -12.02 -5.34 15.20
CA PHE A 497 -12.58 -4.35 16.11
C PHE A 497 -14.02 -4.68 16.49
N GLY A 498 -14.84 -5.12 15.53
CA GLY A 498 -16.20 -5.60 15.81
C GLY A 498 -16.21 -6.80 16.77
N PHE A 499 -15.25 -7.73 16.63
CA PHE A 499 -15.11 -8.87 17.55
C PHE A 499 -14.74 -8.42 18.98
N HIS A 500 -13.78 -7.49 19.08
CA HIS A 500 -13.40 -6.88 20.36
C HIS A 500 -14.62 -6.29 21.08
N LEU A 501 -15.43 -5.49 20.40
CA LEU A 501 -16.62 -4.87 21.00
C LEU A 501 -17.66 -5.89 21.50
N ARG A 502 -17.84 -6.98 20.77
CA ARG A 502 -18.76 -8.05 21.18
C ARG A 502 -18.31 -8.75 22.45
N VAL A 503 -17.00 -8.98 22.60
CA VAL A 503 -16.47 -9.56 23.86
C VAL A 503 -16.65 -8.59 25.01
N PHE A 504 -16.34 -7.32 24.82
CA PHE A 504 -16.49 -6.31 25.87
C PHE A 504 -17.95 -6.03 26.25
N ARG A 505 -18.90 -6.21 25.33
CA ARG A 505 -20.34 -6.13 25.57
C ARG A 505 -20.77 -7.00 26.76
N PHE A 506 -20.27 -8.24 26.84
CA PHE A 506 -20.56 -9.14 27.96
C PHE A 506 -20.09 -8.58 29.30
N ALA A 507 -18.93 -7.91 29.34
CA ALA A 507 -18.45 -7.26 30.55
C ALA A 507 -19.39 -6.11 30.98
N PHE A 508 -19.83 -5.25 30.04
CA PHE A 508 -20.80 -4.18 30.33
C PHE A 508 -22.16 -4.72 30.73
N THR A 509 -22.60 -5.84 30.17
CA THR A 509 -23.84 -6.52 30.57
C THR A 509 -23.78 -6.99 32.00
N ILE A 510 -22.67 -7.62 32.41
CA ILE A 510 -22.46 -8.06 33.81
C ILE A 510 -22.38 -6.87 34.78
N LEU A 511 -21.64 -5.81 34.42
CA LEU A 511 -21.54 -4.59 35.22
C LEU A 511 -22.90 -3.89 35.39
N GLY A 512 -23.70 -3.84 34.32
CA GLY A 512 -25.07 -3.34 34.35
C GLY A 512 -25.99 -4.15 35.27
N TYR A 513 -25.80 -5.48 35.31
CA TYR A 513 -26.55 -6.36 36.20
C TYR A 513 -26.17 -6.19 37.68
N ILE A 514 -24.88 -6.01 38.01
CA ILE A 514 -24.38 -5.92 39.38
C ILE A 514 -24.69 -4.56 40.00
N ALA A 515 -24.49 -3.47 39.30
CA ALA A 515 -24.52 -2.11 39.86
C ALA A 515 -25.28 -1.07 39.01
N GLY A 516 -26.10 -1.52 38.06
CA GLY A 516 -26.90 -0.64 37.21
C GLY A 516 -26.07 0.39 36.44
N PHE A 517 -26.52 1.64 36.33
CA PHE A 517 -25.79 2.70 35.65
C PHE A 517 -24.45 3.06 36.28
N LEU A 518 -24.31 2.89 37.61
CA LEU A 518 -23.04 3.10 38.28
C LEU A 518 -21.99 2.10 37.79
N GLY A 519 -22.38 0.82 37.63
CA GLY A 519 -21.51 -0.21 37.05
C GLY A 519 -21.12 0.08 35.60
N ILE A 520 -22.06 0.53 34.77
CA ILE A 520 -21.80 0.94 33.40
C ILE A 520 -20.85 2.15 33.35
N GLY A 521 -21.09 3.17 34.18
CA GLY A 521 -20.22 4.35 34.24
C GLY A 521 -18.79 4.01 34.64
N LEU A 522 -18.61 3.13 35.63
CA LEU A 522 -17.31 2.63 36.03
C LEU A 522 -16.67 1.79 34.94
N GLY A 523 -17.44 0.97 34.23
CA GLY A 523 -17.00 0.21 33.08
C GLY A 523 -16.51 1.11 31.95
N ILE A 524 -17.22 2.18 31.61
CA ILE A 524 -16.82 3.19 30.63
C ILE A 524 -15.50 3.84 31.05
N TYR A 525 -15.38 4.23 32.32
CA TYR A 525 -14.17 4.84 32.85
C TYR A 525 -12.95 3.90 32.66
N VAL A 526 -13.06 2.65 33.10
CA VAL A 526 -11.99 1.66 32.96
C VAL A 526 -11.65 1.41 31.48
N TYR A 527 -12.67 1.27 30.63
CA TYR A 527 -12.48 1.07 29.19
C TYR A 527 -11.75 2.25 28.54
N MET A 528 -12.11 3.49 28.92
CA MET A 528 -11.41 4.69 28.42
C MET A 528 -9.97 4.76 28.90
N VAL A 529 -9.67 4.39 30.14
CA VAL A 529 -8.30 4.30 30.67
C VAL A 529 -7.48 3.27 29.87
N LEU A 530 -8.06 2.11 29.60
CA LEU A 530 -7.42 1.07 28.78
C LEU A 530 -7.11 1.60 27.36
N LEU A 531 -8.08 2.25 26.70
CA LEU A 531 -7.86 2.81 25.36
C LEU A 531 -6.80 3.92 25.35
N CYS A 532 -6.71 4.73 26.40
CA CYS A 532 -5.68 5.77 26.54
C CYS A 532 -4.29 5.20 26.79
N SER A 533 -4.18 4.02 27.41
CA SER A 533 -2.89 3.39 27.72
C SER A 533 -2.24 2.71 26.51
N ILE A 534 -3.04 2.38 25.49
CA ILE A 534 -2.58 1.65 24.31
C ILE A 534 -1.87 2.60 23.33
N LYS A 535 -0.77 2.12 22.78
CA LYS A 535 -0.05 2.75 21.67
C LYS A 535 0.05 1.75 20.52
N SER A 536 0.16 2.26 19.31
CA SER A 536 0.46 1.50 18.09
C SER A 536 1.73 2.08 17.49
N PHE A 537 2.84 1.37 17.58
CA PHE A 537 4.16 1.84 17.11
C PHE A 537 4.48 3.26 17.62
N GLY A 538 4.29 3.48 18.94
CA GLY A 538 4.56 4.76 19.58
C GLY A 538 3.50 5.85 19.38
N VAL A 539 2.48 5.62 18.58
CA VAL A 539 1.34 6.53 18.39
C VAL A 539 0.21 6.18 19.36
N ALA A 540 -0.32 7.15 20.07
CA ALA A 540 -1.45 6.93 20.97
C ALA A 540 -2.67 6.43 20.20
N TYR A 541 -3.29 5.34 20.67
CA TYR A 541 -4.39 4.64 19.99
C TYR A 541 -5.64 5.52 19.79
N LEU A 542 -5.93 6.39 20.74
CA LEU A 542 -7.05 7.34 20.67
C LEU A 542 -6.73 8.62 19.89
N SER A 543 -5.55 8.74 19.26
CA SER A 543 -5.26 9.90 18.43
C SER A 543 -6.31 10.05 17.32
N PRO A 544 -6.73 11.27 16.98
CA PRO A 544 -6.34 12.59 17.53
C PRO A 544 -7.20 13.08 18.71
N ILE A 545 -7.97 12.20 19.39
CA ILE A 545 -8.84 12.55 20.54
C ILE A 545 -7.98 12.79 21.77
N SER A 546 -7.10 11.83 22.05
CA SER A 546 -6.14 11.88 23.16
C SER A 546 -4.77 11.38 22.68
N PRO A 547 -3.71 12.21 22.71
CA PRO A 547 -3.71 13.63 23.09
C PRO A 547 -4.49 14.52 22.12
N ASN A 548 -5.07 15.61 22.66
CA ASN A 548 -5.82 16.56 21.84
C ASN A 548 -4.87 17.35 20.93
N ILE A 549 -4.93 17.05 19.65
CA ILE A 549 -4.18 17.75 18.63
C ILE A 549 -5.08 18.83 18.02
N SER A 550 -4.55 20.05 17.89
CA SER A 550 -5.31 21.21 17.42
C SER A 550 -6.14 20.90 16.17
N GLY A 551 -7.45 21.22 16.23
CA GLY A 551 -8.41 20.96 15.14
C GLY A 551 -9.13 19.61 15.15
N PHE A 552 -9.18 18.93 16.30
CA PHE A 552 -9.80 17.60 16.47
C PHE A 552 -11.29 17.54 16.14
N SER A 553 -12.08 18.53 16.48
CA SER A 553 -13.55 18.45 16.36
C SER A 553 -14.08 18.10 14.96
N LEU A 554 -13.21 18.18 13.95
CA LEU A 554 -13.53 17.88 12.56
C LEU A 554 -12.74 16.70 11.97
N LYS A 555 -11.75 16.13 12.69
CA LYS A 555 -10.87 15.07 12.11
C LYS A 555 -11.51 13.68 12.05
N TYR A 556 -12.49 13.37 12.89
CA TYR A 556 -13.31 12.15 12.72
C TYR A 556 -14.22 12.28 11.49
N PHE A 557 -14.79 13.45 11.27
CA PHE A 557 -15.60 13.75 10.09
C PHE A 557 -14.70 14.12 8.91
N VAL A 558 -15.03 13.63 7.73
CA VAL A 558 -14.24 13.86 6.51
C VAL A 558 -14.51 15.27 6.00
N PRO A 559 -13.54 16.19 6.05
CA PRO A 559 -13.69 17.46 5.34
C PRO A 559 -13.71 17.19 3.82
N PRO A 560 -14.29 18.10 3.04
CA PRO A 560 -14.22 18.01 1.57
C PRO A 560 -12.77 17.82 1.11
N PHE A 561 -12.57 17.00 0.08
CA PHE A 561 -11.24 16.62 -0.38
C PHE A 561 -10.30 17.82 -0.63
N TRP A 562 -10.85 18.91 -1.17
CA TRP A 562 -10.11 20.14 -1.44
C TRP A 562 -9.70 20.94 -0.19
N LYS A 563 -10.18 20.59 1.02
CA LYS A 563 -9.79 21.17 2.30
C LYS A 563 -8.80 20.30 3.11
N GLN A 564 -8.40 19.15 2.57
CA GLN A 564 -7.45 18.26 3.24
C GLN A 564 -6.01 18.67 2.93
N GLU A 565 -5.58 19.83 3.43
CA GLU A 565 -4.29 20.43 3.11
C GLU A 565 -3.12 19.74 3.83
N TYR A 566 -3.36 19.24 5.03
CA TYR A 566 -2.33 18.69 5.91
C TYR A 566 -2.51 17.20 6.17
N ARG A 567 -1.37 16.50 6.32
CA ARG A 567 -1.32 15.12 6.81
C ARG A 567 -1.58 15.08 8.31
N ASN A 568 -1.84 13.89 8.85
CA ASN A 568 -2.10 13.70 10.26
C ASN A 568 -0.82 13.96 11.09
N ASP A 569 -0.84 14.96 11.97
CA ASP A 569 0.31 15.39 12.78
C ASP A 569 0.78 14.31 13.76
N PHE A 570 -0.12 13.44 14.23
CA PHE A 570 0.24 12.36 15.15
C PHE A 570 1.18 11.30 14.55
N LEU A 571 1.34 11.28 13.22
CA LEU A 571 2.32 10.43 12.52
C LEU A 571 3.69 11.11 12.44
N ALA A 572 3.82 12.38 12.82
CA ALA A 572 5.02 13.20 12.65
C ALA A 572 5.68 13.02 11.26
N PRO A 573 4.94 13.22 10.15
CA PRO A 573 5.46 12.97 8.82
C PRO A 573 6.53 14.01 8.46
N LYS A 574 7.58 13.61 7.72
CA LYS A 574 8.62 14.52 7.23
C LYS A 574 8.05 15.67 6.40
N LYS A 575 6.96 15.42 5.67
CA LYS A 575 6.26 16.38 4.83
C LYS A 575 4.83 16.53 5.32
N GLN A 576 4.52 17.62 6.01
CA GLN A 576 3.21 17.86 6.60
C GLN A 576 2.15 18.24 5.57
N VAL A 577 2.52 19.02 4.55
CA VAL A 577 1.59 19.48 3.51
C VAL A 577 1.30 18.36 2.53
N SER A 578 0.01 18.04 2.36
CA SER A 578 -0.48 17.01 1.42
C SER A 578 -0.82 17.60 0.06
N GLN A 579 -1.49 18.76 0.04
CA GLN A 579 -1.90 19.44 -1.18
C GLN A 579 -1.83 20.95 -1.01
N SER A 580 -1.84 21.68 -2.13
CA SER A 580 -1.83 23.14 -2.09
C SER A 580 -3.11 23.69 -1.46
N LYS A 581 -3.00 24.88 -0.82
CA LYS A 581 -4.12 25.59 -0.18
C LYS A 581 -5.33 25.81 -1.10
N PHE A 582 -5.12 25.78 -2.42
CA PHE A 582 -6.15 25.85 -3.46
C PHE A 582 -5.97 24.70 -4.44
N SER A 583 -6.42 23.51 -4.07
CA SER A 583 -6.36 22.33 -4.96
C SER A 583 -7.23 22.50 -6.22
N MET A 584 -8.28 23.33 -6.19
CA MET A 584 -9.12 23.67 -7.34
C MET A 584 -8.66 24.96 -8.02
N VAL A 585 -7.44 24.98 -8.56
CA VAL A 585 -6.79 26.13 -9.19
C VAL A 585 -7.63 26.73 -10.33
N TRP A 586 -8.36 25.88 -11.07
CA TRP A 586 -9.26 26.30 -12.15
C TRP A 586 -10.41 27.24 -11.73
N LYS A 587 -10.77 27.25 -10.43
CA LYS A 587 -11.77 28.20 -9.90
C LYS A 587 -11.17 29.60 -9.65
N LYS A 588 -9.86 29.71 -9.52
CA LYS A 588 -9.18 30.97 -9.20
C LYS A 588 -9.05 31.89 -10.41
N GLU A 589 -8.93 31.32 -11.62
CA GLU A 589 -8.82 32.10 -12.87
C GLU A 589 -10.10 32.86 -13.22
N ASN A 590 -11.27 32.30 -12.87
CA ASN A 590 -12.55 32.96 -13.14
C ASN A 590 -12.90 34.13 -12.21
N SER A 591 -12.20 34.31 -11.08
CA SER A 591 -12.43 35.45 -10.21
C SER A 591 -11.68 36.72 -10.66
N ASN A 592 -10.59 36.57 -11.43
CA ASN A 592 -9.84 37.67 -12.01
C ASN A 592 -10.38 38.13 -13.38
N GLY A 593 -11.22 37.33 -14.04
CA GLY A 593 -11.81 37.66 -15.35
C GLY A 593 -13.12 38.45 -15.31
N LYS A 594 -13.64 38.81 -14.12
CA LYS A 594 -14.88 39.60 -13.96
C LYS A 594 -14.64 41.09 -13.71
N ASN A 595 -13.39 41.55 -13.79
CA ASN A 595 -13.01 42.97 -13.67
C ASN A 595 -12.32 43.50 -14.94
N GLN A 596 -12.80 43.06 -16.13
CA GLN A 596 -12.51 43.76 -17.39
C GLN A 596 -13.83 44.05 -18.10
#